data_11ea9e959eaad7edbebcf76d9ccf7e26
#
_entry.id   11ea9e959eaad7edbebcf76d9ccf7e26
#
_cell.length_a   1.000
_cell.length_b   1.000
_cell.length_c   1.000
_cell.angle_alpha   90.00
_cell.angle_beta   90.00
_cell.angle_gamma   90.00
#
_symmetry.space_group_name_H-M   'P 1'
#
loop_
_entity.id
_entity.type
_entity.pdbx_description
1 polymer ?
#
loop_
_entity_poly.entity_id
_entity_poly.type
_entity_poly.pdbx_seq_one_letter_code
_entity_poly.pdbx_strand_id
1 'polypeptide(L)'
;AIKIEFFEKVNFAEELTNGSQLVMNSIENILINSVGSLAKTFNIITNFLIATILSGFFLGKKEYFINLTREIISLYFSEKNTVKIYFFGEKLNEVFLGWLHGKTIDSLIIGFVGFIILSLLKVPYAVFLGVAIYITNYVPYLGPMVGIIISAIVAFFTVQDKVLWVILFLFILQQFDAWYLEARCFRKTLNLDLFWGIAAVLFGGSIGGPIWIILMIPTFAFIKDMYLMKKANQEDEAE
;
A
#
# COMPACT_ATOMS: atom_id res chain seq x y z
N ALA A 1 -20.79 -30.23 -58.96
CA ALA A 1 -19.39 -30.61 -58.66
C ALA A 1 -18.75 -29.67 -57.62
N ILE A 2 -18.96 -28.36 -57.65
CA ILE A 2 -18.31 -27.37 -56.75
C ILE A 2 -18.77 -27.47 -55.28
N LYS A 3 -19.99 -27.95 -55.02
CA LYS A 3 -20.52 -28.08 -53.64
C LYS A 3 -19.95 -29.26 -52.84
N ILE A 4 -19.45 -30.27 -53.49
CA ILE A 4 -18.93 -31.47 -52.84
C ILE A 4 -17.47 -31.30 -52.44
N GLU A 5 -16.66 -30.60 -53.23
CA GLU A 5 -15.26 -30.26 -52.90
C GLU A 5 -15.10 -29.32 -51.69
N PHE A 6 -16.11 -28.49 -51.39
CA PHE A 6 -16.06 -27.60 -50.24
C PHE A 6 -16.29 -28.37 -48.92
N PHE A 7 -17.11 -29.43 -48.93
CA PHE A 7 -17.37 -30.26 -47.74
C PHE A 7 -16.25 -31.28 -47.45
N GLU A 8 -15.45 -31.66 -48.44
CA GLU A 8 -14.30 -32.55 -48.27
C GLU A 8 -13.06 -31.83 -47.69
N LYS A 9 -12.97 -30.50 -47.85
CA LYS A 9 -11.87 -29.70 -47.30
C LYS A 9 -12.03 -29.25 -45.87
N VAL A 10 -13.24 -29.30 -45.31
CA VAL A 10 -13.49 -28.99 -43.88
C VAL A 10 -13.52 -30.31 -43.12
N ASN A 11 -12.40 -30.63 -42.51
CA ASN A 11 -12.27 -31.83 -41.65
C ASN A 11 -13.03 -31.55 -40.35
N PHE A 12 -14.37 -31.59 -40.42
CA PHE A 12 -15.31 -31.23 -39.36
C PHE A 12 -15.02 -31.99 -38.06
N ALA A 13 -14.53 -33.21 -38.15
CA ALA A 13 -14.13 -34.03 -37.02
C ALA A 13 -12.86 -33.48 -36.36
N GLU A 14 -11.91 -32.98 -37.13
CA GLU A 14 -10.65 -32.39 -36.64
C GLU A 14 -10.89 -31.01 -35.99
N GLU A 15 -11.74 -30.19 -36.57
CA GLU A 15 -12.16 -28.91 -35.98
C GLU A 15 -12.96 -29.10 -34.67
N LEU A 16 -13.87 -30.09 -34.60
CA LEU A 16 -14.60 -30.41 -33.38
C LEU A 16 -13.65 -30.97 -32.31
N THR A 17 -12.67 -31.78 -32.68
CA THR A 17 -11.68 -32.34 -31.74
C THR A 17 -10.76 -31.24 -31.23
N ASN A 18 -10.28 -30.35 -32.06
CA ASN A 18 -9.47 -29.20 -31.70
C ASN A 18 -10.28 -28.21 -30.84
N GLY A 19 -11.52 -27.94 -31.18
CA GLY A 19 -12.43 -27.10 -30.36
C GLY A 19 -12.68 -27.71 -29.00
N SER A 20 -12.93 -29.00 -28.89
CA SER A 20 -13.14 -29.69 -27.60
C SER A 20 -11.87 -29.69 -26.72
N GLN A 21 -10.70 -29.88 -27.32
CA GLN A 21 -9.42 -29.80 -26.63
C GLN A 21 -9.13 -28.37 -26.10
N LEU A 22 -9.42 -27.33 -26.89
CA LEU A 22 -9.31 -25.94 -26.45
C LEU A 22 -10.22 -25.62 -25.25
N VAL A 23 -11.46 -26.12 -25.28
CA VAL A 23 -12.41 -25.95 -24.18
C VAL A 23 -11.93 -26.71 -22.95
N MET A 24 -11.50 -27.96 -23.09
CA MET A 24 -10.96 -28.77 -21.99
C MET A 24 -9.73 -28.12 -21.35
N ASN A 25 -8.76 -27.71 -22.15
CA ASN A 25 -7.57 -27.01 -21.65
C ASN A 25 -7.92 -25.67 -20.96
N SER A 26 -8.92 -24.96 -21.46
CA SER A 26 -9.41 -23.72 -20.83
C SER A 26 -10.07 -24.00 -19.49
N ILE A 27 -10.89 -25.04 -19.39
CA ILE A 27 -11.53 -25.46 -18.13
C ILE A 27 -10.46 -25.94 -17.14
N GLU A 28 -9.51 -26.73 -17.55
CA GLU A 28 -8.41 -27.21 -16.69
C GLU A 28 -7.58 -26.04 -16.17
N ASN A 29 -7.21 -25.09 -17.01
CA ASN A 29 -6.49 -23.88 -16.61
C ASN A 29 -7.31 -23.00 -15.63
N ILE A 30 -8.61 -22.85 -15.87
CA ILE A 30 -9.50 -22.12 -14.94
C ILE A 30 -9.56 -22.83 -13.59
N LEU A 31 -9.71 -24.17 -13.56
CA LEU A 31 -9.76 -24.93 -12.32
C LEU A 31 -8.45 -24.87 -11.54
N ILE A 32 -7.31 -25.10 -12.21
CA ILE A 32 -5.98 -25.04 -11.59
C ILE A 32 -5.70 -23.64 -11.03
N ASN A 33 -5.98 -22.60 -11.82
CA ASN A 33 -5.80 -21.21 -11.38
C ASN A 33 -6.76 -20.84 -10.24
N SER A 34 -8.00 -21.34 -10.24
CA SER A 34 -8.96 -21.12 -9.16
C SER A 34 -8.51 -21.76 -7.85
N VAL A 35 -8.07 -23.02 -7.87
CA VAL A 35 -7.52 -23.70 -6.70
C VAL A 35 -6.25 -23.01 -6.20
N GLY A 36 -5.34 -22.63 -7.11
CA GLY A 36 -4.15 -21.87 -6.76
C GLY A 36 -4.47 -20.50 -6.14
N SER A 37 -5.51 -19.82 -6.62
CA SER A 37 -5.98 -18.54 -6.07
C SER A 37 -6.60 -18.71 -4.68
N LEU A 38 -7.38 -19.77 -4.45
CA LEU A 38 -7.92 -20.09 -3.13
C LEU A 38 -6.80 -20.39 -2.12
N ALA A 39 -5.80 -21.18 -2.51
CA ALA A 39 -4.65 -21.45 -1.65
C ALA A 39 -3.86 -20.18 -1.30
N LYS A 40 -3.65 -19.28 -2.28
CA LYS A 40 -3.01 -17.98 -2.03
C LYS A 40 -3.84 -17.11 -1.08
N THR A 41 -5.15 -17.05 -1.27
CA THR A 41 -6.06 -16.30 -0.39
C THR A 41 -6.04 -16.85 1.03
N PHE A 42 -6.07 -18.18 1.18
CA PHE A 42 -5.96 -18.83 2.49
C PHE A 42 -4.62 -18.50 3.18
N ASN A 43 -3.50 -18.53 2.45
CA ASN A 43 -2.20 -18.14 2.98
C ASN A 43 -2.16 -16.67 3.42
N ILE A 44 -2.78 -15.76 2.66
CA ILE A 44 -2.86 -14.35 3.03
C ILE A 44 -3.63 -14.18 4.35
N ILE A 45 -4.79 -14.84 4.48
CA ILE A 45 -5.61 -14.77 5.70
C ILE A 45 -4.84 -15.37 6.89
N THR A 46 -4.24 -16.54 6.71
CA THR A 46 -3.46 -17.21 7.76
C THR A 46 -2.28 -16.34 8.21
N ASN A 47 -1.51 -15.80 7.28
CA ASN A 47 -0.40 -14.90 7.59
C ASN A 47 -0.87 -13.63 8.30
N PHE A 48 -2.01 -13.06 7.90
CA PHE A 48 -2.60 -11.92 8.58
C PHE A 48 -3.01 -12.23 10.02
N LEU A 49 -3.63 -13.39 10.27
CA LEU A 49 -3.99 -13.82 11.61
C LEU A 49 -2.76 -14.05 12.49
N ILE A 50 -1.75 -14.75 11.96
CA ILE A 50 -0.49 -14.98 12.66
C ILE A 50 0.19 -13.65 12.98
N ALA A 51 0.29 -12.73 12.01
CA ALA A 51 0.89 -11.43 12.22
C ALA A 51 0.14 -10.60 13.28
N THR A 52 -1.20 -10.67 13.30
CA THR A 52 -2.03 -9.98 14.30
C THR A 52 -1.79 -10.54 15.71
N ILE A 53 -1.74 -11.87 15.85
CA ILE A 53 -1.44 -12.53 17.14
C ILE A 53 -0.03 -12.16 17.62
N LEU A 54 0.97 -12.25 16.74
CA LEU A 54 2.35 -11.87 17.06
C LEU A 54 2.47 -10.41 17.45
N SER A 55 1.79 -9.52 16.71
CA SER A 55 1.75 -8.08 17.03
C SER A 55 1.17 -7.83 18.43
N GLY A 56 0.07 -8.49 18.78
CA GLY A 56 -0.50 -8.42 20.12
C GLY A 56 0.44 -8.92 21.20
N PHE A 57 1.17 -10.01 20.91
CA PHE A 57 2.19 -10.54 21.85
C PHE A 57 3.36 -9.57 22.05
N PHE A 58 3.90 -8.98 20.95
CA PHE A 58 4.97 -7.99 21.04
C PHE A 58 4.53 -6.74 21.78
N LEU A 59 3.31 -6.25 21.52
CA LEU A 59 2.74 -5.10 22.25
C LEU A 59 2.57 -5.39 23.75
N GLY A 60 2.06 -6.57 24.08
CA GLY A 60 1.87 -6.99 25.49
C GLY A 60 3.18 -7.17 26.27
N LYS A 61 4.27 -7.47 25.58
CA LYS A 61 5.61 -7.62 26.16
C LYS A 61 6.59 -6.52 25.74
N LYS A 62 6.10 -5.35 25.37
CA LYS A 62 6.90 -4.23 24.84
C LYS A 62 8.08 -3.89 25.74
N GLU A 63 7.84 -3.74 27.05
CA GLU A 63 8.88 -3.40 28.03
C GLU A 63 9.98 -4.46 28.13
N TYR A 64 9.61 -5.73 28.06
CA TYR A 64 10.58 -6.82 28.06
C TYR A 64 11.53 -6.73 26.85
N PHE A 65 10.99 -6.53 25.64
CA PHE A 65 11.80 -6.43 24.42
C PHE A 65 12.67 -5.17 24.41
N ILE A 66 12.15 -4.04 24.91
CA ILE A 66 12.93 -2.81 25.04
C ILE A 66 14.11 -3.02 26.00
N ASN A 67 13.88 -3.61 27.17
CA ASN A 67 14.92 -3.85 28.16
C ASN A 67 15.95 -4.85 27.66
N LEU A 68 15.51 -5.94 27.01
CA LEU A 68 16.41 -6.90 26.39
C LEU A 68 17.30 -6.25 25.32
N THR A 69 16.74 -5.40 24.47
CA THR A 69 17.50 -4.66 23.46
C THR A 69 18.51 -3.71 24.11
N ARG A 70 18.13 -3.02 25.17
CA ARG A 70 19.03 -2.15 25.94
C ARG A 70 20.19 -2.93 26.56
N GLU A 71 19.90 -4.08 27.15
CA GLU A 71 20.90 -4.96 27.73
C GLU A 71 21.91 -5.44 26.68
N ILE A 72 21.42 -5.95 25.54
CA ILE A 72 22.26 -6.38 24.44
C ILE A 72 23.16 -5.23 23.94
N ILE A 73 22.62 -4.05 23.73
CA ILE A 73 23.39 -2.89 23.26
C ILE A 73 24.48 -2.53 24.27
N SER A 74 24.17 -2.51 25.57
CA SER A 74 25.11 -2.17 26.62
C SER A 74 26.25 -3.19 26.78
N LEU A 75 26.01 -4.46 26.44
CA LEU A 75 27.02 -5.53 26.47
C LEU A 75 28.04 -5.45 25.33
N TYR A 76 27.60 -5.05 24.14
CA TYR A 76 28.43 -5.07 22.94
C TYR A 76 29.05 -3.73 22.56
N PHE A 77 28.53 -2.61 23.09
CA PHE A 77 28.98 -1.26 22.74
C PHE A 77 29.49 -0.50 23.97
N SER A 78 30.50 0.35 23.75
CA SER A 78 30.99 1.25 24.80
C SER A 78 29.90 2.26 25.21
N GLU A 79 29.96 2.80 26.45
CA GLU A 79 28.98 3.77 26.96
C GLU A 79 28.69 4.93 25.98
N LYS A 80 29.75 5.50 25.39
CA LYS A 80 29.65 6.59 24.41
C LYS A 80 28.83 6.20 23.17
N ASN A 81 29.00 4.96 22.68
CA ASN A 81 28.27 4.45 21.52
C ASN A 81 26.86 4.04 21.90
N THR A 82 26.66 3.49 23.06
CA THR A 82 25.34 3.13 23.61
C THR A 82 24.41 4.34 23.67
N VAL A 83 24.87 5.48 24.19
CA VAL A 83 24.12 6.73 24.23
C VAL A 83 23.72 7.19 22.83
N LYS A 84 24.65 7.10 21.87
CA LYS A 84 24.36 7.46 20.47
C LYS A 84 23.30 6.54 19.85
N ILE A 85 23.39 5.23 20.06
CA ILE A 85 22.44 4.25 19.54
C ILE A 85 21.05 4.51 20.09
N TYR A 86 20.91 4.82 21.39
CA TYR A 86 19.63 5.17 21.98
C TYR A 86 19.05 6.45 21.42
N PHE A 87 19.86 7.48 21.26
CA PHE A 87 19.45 8.74 20.63
C PHE A 87 18.92 8.51 19.19
N PHE A 88 19.64 7.72 18.39
CA PHE A 88 19.16 7.36 17.04
C PHE A 88 17.87 6.56 17.07
N GLY A 89 17.74 5.61 18.01
CA GLY A 89 16.51 4.82 18.17
C GLY A 89 15.30 5.67 18.57
N GLU A 90 15.47 6.60 19.49
CA GLU A 90 14.41 7.53 19.90
C GLU A 90 13.99 8.44 18.75
N LYS A 91 14.96 9.00 18.02
CA LYS A 91 14.69 9.86 16.87
C LYS A 91 14.01 9.11 15.73
N LEU A 92 14.43 7.88 15.46
CA LEU A 92 13.78 7.01 14.49
C LEU A 92 12.32 6.74 14.89
N ASN A 93 12.07 6.41 16.14
CA ASN A 93 10.72 6.18 16.66
C ASN A 93 9.84 7.43 16.55
N GLU A 94 10.37 8.62 16.89
CA GLU A 94 9.67 9.90 16.75
C GLU A 94 9.21 10.15 15.31
N VAL A 95 10.13 9.98 14.35
CA VAL A 95 9.86 10.18 12.92
C VAL A 95 8.81 9.19 12.41
N PHE A 96 8.95 7.90 12.76
CA PHE A 96 8.00 6.86 12.35
C PHE A 96 6.61 7.06 12.95
N LEU A 97 6.51 7.36 14.24
CA LEU A 97 5.23 7.63 14.89
C LEU A 97 4.58 8.92 14.34
N GLY A 98 5.37 9.97 14.15
CA GLY A 98 4.90 11.21 13.53
C GLY A 98 4.29 10.96 12.16
N TRP A 99 5.01 10.22 11.30
CA TRP A 99 4.51 9.84 9.99
C TRP A 99 3.22 9.01 10.06
N LEU A 100 3.22 7.98 10.92
CA LEU A 100 2.06 7.09 11.06
C LEU A 100 0.82 7.85 11.52
N HIS A 101 0.95 8.73 12.51
CA HIS A 101 -0.15 9.57 12.98
C HIS A 101 -0.64 10.51 11.88
N GLY A 102 0.27 11.21 11.19
CA GLY A 102 -0.08 12.11 10.10
C GLY A 102 -0.82 11.38 8.98
N LYS A 103 -0.29 10.23 8.55
CA LYS A 103 -0.89 9.44 7.46
C LYS A 103 -2.20 8.77 7.86
N THR A 104 -2.35 8.39 9.13
CA THR A 104 -3.62 7.85 9.65
C THR A 104 -4.73 8.90 9.58
N ILE A 105 -4.46 10.13 10.02
CA ILE A 105 -5.44 11.24 9.99
C ILE A 105 -5.79 11.59 8.54
N ASP A 106 -4.78 11.73 7.70
CA ASP A 106 -4.92 11.99 6.28
C ASP A 106 -5.82 10.94 5.60
N SER A 107 -5.47 9.67 5.71
CA SER A 107 -6.24 8.57 5.13
C SER A 107 -7.67 8.48 5.68
N LEU A 108 -7.86 8.77 6.98
CA LEU A 108 -9.19 8.78 7.59
C LEU A 108 -10.08 9.86 6.97
N ILE A 109 -9.53 11.06 6.76
CA ILE A 109 -10.26 12.17 6.11
C ILE A 109 -10.63 11.77 4.68
N ILE A 110 -9.68 11.26 3.90
CA ILE A 110 -9.90 10.86 2.51
C ILE A 110 -10.89 9.71 2.38
N GLY A 111 -10.76 8.68 3.22
CA GLY A 111 -11.71 7.57 3.26
C GLY A 111 -13.13 8.01 3.63
N PHE A 112 -13.26 8.93 4.61
CA PHE A 112 -14.54 9.46 5.04
C PHE A 112 -15.20 10.35 3.96
N VAL A 113 -14.43 11.25 3.35
CA VAL A 113 -14.94 12.08 2.23
C VAL A 113 -15.30 11.22 1.03
N GLY A 114 -14.47 10.22 0.71
CA GLY A 114 -14.76 9.23 -0.33
C GLY A 114 -16.07 8.47 -0.07
N PHE A 115 -16.30 8.03 1.17
CA PHE A 115 -17.58 7.44 1.60
C PHE A 115 -18.76 8.39 1.35
N ILE A 116 -18.65 9.68 1.70
CA ILE A 116 -19.70 10.67 1.49
C ILE A 116 -19.98 10.83 -0.02
N ILE A 117 -18.95 10.99 -0.84
CA ILE A 117 -19.08 11.13 -2.30
C ILE A 117 -19.83 9.92 -2.89
N LEU A 118 -19.39 8.71 -2.54
CA LEU A 118 -20.00 7.48 -3.05
C LEU A 118 -21.44 7.30 -2.56
N SER A 119 -21.76 7.71 -1.33
CA SER A 119 -23.12 7.70 -0.78
C SER A 119 -24.04 8.68 -1.50
N LEU A 120 -23.57 9.91 -1.79
CA LEU A 120 -24.31 10.91 -2.55
C LEU A 120 -24.59 10.45 -4.00
N LEU A 121 -23.63 9.74 -4.60
CA LEU A 121 -23.81 9.11 -5.90
C LEU A 121 -24.69 7.85 -5.85
N LYS A 122 -25.14 7.44 -4.65
CA LYS A 122 -25.94 6.24 -4.42
C LYS A 122 -25.23 4.94 -4.89
N VAL A 123 -23.90 4.90 -4.79
CA VAL A 123 -23.14 3.68 -5.07
C VAL A 123 -23.36 2.69 -3.94
N PRO A 124 -23.78 1.44 -4.22
CA PRO A 124 -23.89 0.42 -3.19
C PRO A 124 -22.55 0.16 -2.48
N TYR A 125 -22.64 -0.28 -1.22
CA TYR A 125 -21.45 -0.59 -0.42
C TYR A 125 -20.49 0.61 -0.17
N ALA A 126 -20.99 1.84 -0.23
CA ALA A 126 -20.20 3.06 -0.07
C ALA A 126 -19.33 3.06 1.21
N VAL A 127 -19.83 2.48 2.33
CA VAL A 127 -19.07 2.33 3.58
C VAL A 127 -17.83 1.47 3.37
N PHE A 128 -18.00 0.29 2.75
CA PHE A 128 -16.87 -0.61 2.47
C PHE A 128 -15.87 -0.01 1.50
N LEU A 129 -16.34 0.73 0.51
CA LEU A 129 -15.49 1.45 -0.44
C LEU A 129 -14.74 2.59 0.25
N GLY A 130 -15.36 3.33 1.15
CA GLY A 130 -14.69 4.34 1.97
C GLY A 130 -13.58 3.75 2.85
N VAL A 131 -13.85 2.58 3.47
CA VAL A 131 -12.82 1.84 4.22
C VAL A 131 -11.71 1.34 3.30
N ALA A 132 -12.03 0.86 2.10
CA ALA A 132 -11.03 0.45 1.12
C ALA A 132 -10.14 1.64 0.70
N ILE A 133 -10.74 2.81 0.43
CA ILE A 133 -10.00 4.06 0.14
C ILE A 133 -9.10 4.43 1.32
N TYR A 134 -9.60 4.39 2.57
CA TYR A 134 -8.82 4.63 3.77
C TYR A 134 -7.59 3.72 3.86
N ILE A 135 -7.77 2.41 3.70
CA ILE A 135 -6.69 1.43 3.80
C ILE A 135 -5.68 1.60 2.66
N THR A 136 -6.15 1.76 1.43
CA THR A 136 -5.25 1.89 0.28
C THR A 136 -4.46 3.19 0.32
N ASN A 137 -5.02 4.27 0.86
CA ASN A 137 -4.38 5.59 0.94
C ASN A 137 -3.09 5.61 1.79
N TYR A 138 -2.80 4.58 2.60
CA TYR A 138 -1.52 4.46 3.29
C TYR A 138 -0.33 4.36 2.35
N VAL A 139 -0.53 3.87 1.13
CA VAL A 139 0.52 3.78 0.11
C VAL A 139 0.43 5.00 -0.82
N PRO A 140 1.31 6.00 -0.68
CA PRO A 140 1.26 7.21 -1.50
C PRO A 140 1.30 6.88 -3.01
N TYR A 141 0.58 7.65 -3.80
CA TYR A 141 0.42 7.53 -5.26
C TYR A 141 -0.29 6.26 -5.74
N LEU A 142 0.09 5.08 -5.25
CA LEU A 142 -0.53 3.81 -5.65
C LEU A 142 -1.89 3.59 -5.01
N GLY A 143 -2.01 3.92 -3.73
CA GLY A 143 -3.24 3.77 -2.96
C GLY A 143 -4.45 4.51 -3.55
N PRO A 144 -4.32 5.81 -3.84
CA PRO A 144 -5.33 6.58 -4.55
C PRO A 144 -5.85 5.92 -5.82
N MET A 145 -4.96 5.43 -6.67
CA MET A 145 -5.35 4.73 -7.91
C MET A 145 -6.14 3.46 -7.63
N VAL A 146 -5.69 2.65 -6.68
CA VAL A 146 -6.37 1.40 -6.29
C VAL A 146 -7.77 1.71 -5.74
N GLY A 147 -7.92 2.72 -4.88
CA GLY A 147 -9.21 3.15 -4.34
C GLY A 147 -10.21 3.57 -5.43
N ILE A 148 -9.75 4.36 -6.42
CA ILE A 148 -10.57 4.75 -7.57
C ILE A 148 -10.97 3.52 -8.40
N ILE A 149 -10.02 2.64 -8.72
CA ILE A 149 -10.27 1.44 -9.54
C ILE A 149 -11.30 0.53 -8.89
N ILE A 150 -11.14 0.20 -7.61
CA ILE A 150 -12.09 -0.64 -6.87
C ILE A 150 -13.49 -0.02 -6.89
N SER A 151 -13.59 1.29 -6.60
CA SER A 151 -14.86 2.00 -6.58
C SER A 151 -15.52 2.07 -7.98
N ALA A 152 -14.71 2.28 -9.02
CA ALA A 152 -15.19 2.29 -10.41
C ALA A 152 -15.71 0.91 -10.85
N ILE A 153 -15.01 -0.17 -10.48
CA ILE A 153 -15.46 -1.54 -10.77
C ILE A 153 -16.81 -1.82 -10.11
N VAL A 154 -16.95 -1.50 -8.82
CA VAL A 154 -18.22 -1.69 -8.12
C VAL A 154 -19.33 -0.85 -8.76
N ALA A 155 -19.07 0.42 -9.09
CA ALA A 155 -20.04 1.28 -9.75
C ALA A 155 -20.42 0.76 -11.15
N PHE A 156 -19.46 0.21 -11.90
CA PHE A 156 -19.72 -0.37 -13.22
C PHE A 156 -20.73 -1.52 -13.19
N PHE A 157 -20.66 -2.37 -12.17
CA PHE A 157 -21.57 -3.50 -12.03
C PHE A 157 -22.91 -3.14 -11.35
N THR A 158 -23.00 -1.98 -10.67
CA THR A 158 -24.16 -1.65 -9.84
C THR A 158 -24.92 -0.39 -10.30
N VAL A 159 -24.22 0.64 -10.79
CA VAL A 159 -24.77 1.95 -11.18
C VAL A 159 -24.03 2.50 -12.40
N GLN A 160 -24.14 1.81 -13.54
CA GLN A 160 -23.37 2.06 -14.76
C GLN A 160 -23.41 3.51 -15.25
N ASP A 161 -24.56 4.17 -15.11
CA ASP A 161 -24.80 5.56 -15.48
C ASP A 161 -23.93 6.55 -14.67
N LYS A 162 -23.38 6.13 -13.53
CA LYS A 162 -22.63 6.98 -12.60
C LYS A 162 -21.12 6.69 -12.56
N VAL A 163 -20.64 5.70 -13.28
CA VAL A 163 -19.21 5.29 -13.27
C VAL A 163 -18.27 6.47 -13.54
N LEU A 164 -18.60 7.28 -14.56
CA LEU A 164 -17.79 8.45 -14.91
C LEU A 164 -17.77 9.50 -13.78
N TRP A 165 -18.91 9.70 -13.11
CA TRP A 165 -18.99 10.62 -11.97
C TRP A 165 -18.22 10.09 -10.76
N VAL A 166 -18.24 8.78 -10.50
CA VAL A 166 -17.44 8.15 -9.45
C VAL A 166 -15.95 8.38 -9.70
N ILE A 167 -15.48 8.09 -10.91
CA ILE A 167 -14.09 8.31 -11.29
C ILE A 167 -13.71 9.79 -11.16
N LEU A 168 -14.54 10.68 -11.69
CA LEU A 168 -14.27 12.12 -11.69
C LEU A 168 -14.17 12.68 -10.27
N PHE A 169 -15.17 12.43 -9.41
CA PHE A 169 -15.18 12.99 -8.07
C PHE A 169 -14.11 12.40 -7.16
N LEU A 170 -13.86 11.08 -7.26
CA LEU A 170 -12.75 10.46 -6.53
C LEU A 170 -11.39 10.95 -7.05
N PHE A 171 -11.23 11.15 -8.35
CA PHE A 171 -10.01 11.72 -8.91
C PHE A 171 -9.76 13.14 -8.38
N ILE A 172 -10.79 14.01 -8.35
CA ILE A 172 -10.69 15.35 -7.78
C ILE A 172 -10.30 15.28 -6.30
N LEU A 173 -10.94 14.38 -5.53
CA LEU A 173 -10.61 14.16 -4.13
C LEU A 173 -9.12 13.78 -3.97
N GLN A 174 -8.61 12.88 -4.80
CA GLN A 174 -7.22 12.44 -4.73
C GLN A 174 -6.23 13.53 -5.16
N GLN A 175 -6.61 14.42 -6.11
CA GLN A 175 -5.79 15.59 -6.42
C GLN A 175 -5.72 16.57 -5.24
N PHE A 176 -6.85 16.79 -4.56
CA PHE A 176 -6.87 17.60 -3.35
C PHE A 176 -6.00 16.98 -2.24
N ASP A 177 -6.06 15.66 -2.06
CA ASP A 177 -5.21 14.94 -1.13
C ASP A 177 -3.73 15.17 -1.43
N ALA A 178 -3.29 14.84 -2.64
CA ALA A 178 -1.90 14.93 -3.06
C ALA A 178 -1.32 16.36 -2.91
N TRP A 179 -2.10 17.38 -3.23
CA TRP A 179 -1.62 18.77 -3.22
C TRP A 179 -1.71 19.44 -1.85
N TYR A 180 -2.66 19.06 -1.02
CA TYR A 180 -2.93 19.74 0.24
C TYR A 180 -2.66 18.86 1.46
N LEU A 181 -3.36 17.73 1.62
CA LEU A 181 -3.28 16.93 2.84
C LEU A 181 -1.95 16.17 2.91
N GLU A 182 -1.62 15.42 1.90
CA GLU A 182 -0.39 14.65 1.84
C GLU A 182 0.85 15.55 1.85
N ALA A 183 0.86 16.63 1.05
CA ALA A 183 1.94 17.62 1.06
C ALA A 183 2.11 18.29 2.43
N ARG A 184 1.02 18.55 3.15
CA ARG A 184 1.07 19.10 4.50
C ARG A 184 1.58 18.09 5.52
N CYS A 185 1.18 16.81 5.39
CA CYS A 185 1.68 15.72 6.21
C CYS A 185 3.20 15.58 6.04
N PHE A 186 3.71 15.51 4.81
CA PHE A 186 5.15 15.41 4.55
C PHE A 186 5.93 16.59 5.12
N ARG A 187 5.48 17.83 4.90
CA ARG A 187 6.20 19.02 5.36
C ARG A 187 6.15 19.22 6.87
N LYS A 188 4.97 19.09 7.49
CA LYS A 188 4.81 19.38 8.92
C LYS A 188 5.28 18.28 9.85
N THR A 189 5.07 17.03 9.42
CA THR A 189 5.32 15.87 10.29
C THR A 189 6.70 15.28 10.07
N LEU A 190 7.20 15.31 8.83
CA LEU A 190 8.46 14.67 8.46
C LEU A 190 9.56 15.67 8.06
N ASN A 191 9.25 16.96 7.97
CA ASN A 191 10.19 17.95 7.42
C ASN A 191 10.79 17.50 6.06
N LEU A 192 10.02 16.72 5.27
CA LEU A 192 10.47 16.09 4.03
C LEU A 192 9.96 16.89 2.83
N ASP A 193 10.86 17.25 1.94
CA ASP A 193 10.51 17.90 0.68
C ASP A 193 9.91 16.87 -0.29
N LEU A 194 9.08 17.33 -1.21
CA LEU A 194 8.42 16.49 -2.21
C LEU A 194 9.42 15.61 -2.98
N PHE A 195 10.60 16.14 -3.32
CA PHE A 195 11.65 15.38 -4.01
C PHE A 195 12.07 14.13 -3.24
N TRP A 196 12.36 14.26 -1.95
CA TRP A 196 12.74 13.13 -1.09
C TRP A 196 11.60 12.14 -0.86
N GLY A 197 10.35 12.66 -0.83
CA GLY A 197 9.16 11.80 -0.77
C GLY A 197 9.03 10.91 -2.01
N ILE A 198 9.17 11.49 -3.21
CA ILE A 198 9.15 10.74 -4.47
C ILE A 198 10.31 9.74 -4.54
N ALA A 199 11.53 10.16 -4.16
CA ALA A 199 12.69 9.28 -4.13
C ALA A 199 12.46 8.07 -3.20
N ALA A 200 11.88 8.28 -2.00
CA ALA A 200 11.55 7.21 -1.06
C ALA A 200 10.54 6.21 -1.65
N VAL A 201 9.51 6.71 -2.36
CA VAL A 201 8.51 5.88 -3.04
C VAL A 201 9.13 5.04 -4.15
N LEU A 202 9.96 5.65 -5.01
CA LEU A 202 10.63 4.95 -6.10
C LEU A 202 11.60 3.89 -5.57
N PHE A 203 12.38 4.24 -4.55
CA PHE A 203 13.33 3.32 -3.93
C PHE A 203 12.62 2.16 -3.23
N GLY A 204 11.60 2.46 -2.41
CA GLY A 204 10.79 1.44 -1.73
C GLY A 204 10.09 0.51 -2.73
N GLY A 205 9.52 1.05 -3.79
CA GLY A 205 8.86 0.28 -4.85
C GLY A 205 9.82 -0.68 -5.57
N SER A 206 11.07 -0.28 -5.78
CA SER A 206 12.09 -1.11 -6.43
C SER A 206 12.59 -2.28 -5.56
N ILE A 207 12.55 -2.15 -4.24
CA ILE A 207 13.02 -3.18 -3.30
C ILE A 207 11.99 -4.29 -3.13
N GLY A 208 10.73 -3.97 -2.88
CA GLY A 208 9.75 -5.00 -2.52
C GLY A 208 8.30 -4.54 -2.44
N GLY A 209 7.92 -3.49 -3.15
CA GLY A 209 6.53 -3.07 -3.33
C GLY A 209 5.95 -2.24 -2.18
N PRO A 210 4.61 -2.30 -1.93
CA PRO A 210 3.89 -1.33 -1.09
C PRO A 210 4.42 -1.20 0.35
N ILE A 211 4.79 -2.30 0.98
CA ILE A 211 5.31 -2.30 2.36
C ILE A 211 6.61 -1.52 2.45
N TRP A 212 7.50 -1.70 1.47
CA TRP A 212 8.77 -0.98 1.43
C TRP A 212 8.57 0.51 1.13
N ILE A 213 7.57 0.89 0.33
CA ILE A 213 7.21 2.29 0.12
C ILE A 213 6.84 2.93 1.47
N ILE A 214 5.97 2.27 2.23
CA ILE A 214 5.53 2.73 3.56
C ILE A 214 6.71 2.93 4.52
N LEU A 215 7.68 2.02 4.52
CA LEU A 215 8.85 2.06 5.40
C LEU A 215 9.92 3.07 4.93
N MET A 216 10.09 3.26 3.62
CA MET A 216 11.15 4.13 3.09
C MET A 216 10.86 5.61 3.31
N ILE A 217 9.60 6.04 3.34
CA ILE A 217 9.25 7.44 3.56
C ILE A 217 9.79 7.97 4.91
N PRO A 218 9.43 7.36 6.07
CA PRO A 218 9.99 7.80 7.34
C PRO A 218 11.50 7.52 7.45
N THR A 219 12.02 6.51 6.76
CA THR A 219 13.46 6.24 6.71
C THR A 219 14.23 7.38 6.04
N PHE A 220 13.76 7.88 4.90
CA PHE A 220 14.35 9.03 4.23
C PHE A 220 14.23 10.31 5.05
N ALA A 221 13.09 10.51 5.73
CA ALA A 221 12.91 11.63 6.66
C ALA A 221 13.93 11.57 7.80
N PHE A 222 14.12 10.41 8.41
CA PHE A 222 15.11 10.19 9.45
C PHE A 222 16.54 10.48 8.98
N ILE A 223 16.92 10.00 7.80
CA ILE A 223 18.25 10.25 7.23
C ILE A 223 18.45 11.75 7.01
N LYS A 224 17.46 12.46 6.48
CA LYS A 224 17.51 13.93 6.30
C LYS A 224 17.66 14.66 7.63
N ASP A 225 16.87 14.30 8.63
CA ASP A 225 16.94 14.90 9.97
C ASP A 225 18.34 14.71 10.59
N MET A 226 18.90 13.50 10.49
CA MET A 226 20.25 13.22 10.98
C MET A 226 21.32 14.05 10.26
N TYR A 227 21.19 14.24 8.96
CA TYR A 227 22.09 15.08 8.19
C TYR A 227 22.01 16.55 8.64
N LEU A 228 20.81 17.09 8.81
CA LEU A 228 20.61 18.48 9.22
C LEU A 228 21.14 18.74 10.65
N MET A 229 20.91 17.80 11.57
CA MET A 229 21.45 17.90 12.95
C MET A 229 22.99 17.89 12.96
N LYS A 230 23.61 17.04 12.14
CA LYS A 230 25.07 17.01 12.04
C LYS A 230 25.64 18.30 11.44
N LYS A 231 24.97 18.86 10.45
CA LYS A 231 25.36 20.13 9.81
C LYS A 231 25.28 21.29 10.81
N ALA A 232 24.17 21.42 11.56
CA ALA A 232 24.00 22.44 12.57
C ALA A 232 25.11 22.39 13.64
N ASN A 233 25.43 21.19 14.16
CA ASN A 233 26.50 21.04 15.14
C ASN A 233 27.88 21.43 14.61
N GLN A 234 28.15 21.28 13.30
CA GLN A 234 29.42 21.71 12.70
C GLN A 234 29.49 23.23 12.49
N GLU A 235 28.36 23.90 12.27
CA GLU A 235 28.29 25.35 12.16
C GLU A 235 28.50 26.01 13.54
N ASP A 236 27.92 25.43 14.59
CA ASP A 236 28.09 25.90 16.00
C ASP A 236 29.54 25.70 16.52
N GLU A 237 30.26 24.67 16.05
CA GLU A 237 31.67 24.44 16.41
C GLU A 237 32.65 25.33 15.62
N ALA A 238 32.21 25.98 14.57
CA ALA A 238 33.03 26.83 13.69
C ALA A 238 32.93 28.35 14.01
N GLU A 239 31.95 28.76 14.83
CA GLU A 239 31.78 30.10 15.43
C GLU A 239 32.45 30.19 16.80
#